data_db3ed3d3dcc6f766b4049fd0a872429c
#
_entry.id   db3ed3d3dcc6f766b4049fd0a872429c
#
_cell.length_a   1.000
_cell.length_b   1.000
_cell.length_c   1.000
_cell.angle_alpha   90.00
_cell.angle_beta   90.00
_cell.angle_gamma   90.00
#
_symmetry.space_group_name_H-M   'P 1'
#
loop_
_entity.id
_entity.type
_entity.pdbx_description
1 polymer ?
#
loop_
_entity_poly.entity_id
_entity_poly.type
_entity_poly.pdbx_seq_one_letter_code
_entity_poly.pdbx_strand_id
1 'polypeptide(L)'
;MNETKATTVLVVDDDMYVLESVVALLTQFGYSVIPCHNGEDALQKMQSNEFDAILTDIKMPVMSGIELLEIIHNMNPDIPVILMTAYAELDIAVEAIKKGAFDFIIKPYKPTYLLHAIEKGVKYNRLIQMEKNYKFMLKDMVEKKTRELADALMMVKDISIKVIERLTAVAEFRDTDTGSHIARIGLYASKIAEHLNLDKDFVENITFASPMHDIGKIGIPDNIL
;
A
#
# COMPACT_ATOMS: atom_id res chain seq x y z
N MET A 1 22.30 5.83 10.64
CA MET A 1 23.01 6.18 9.38
C MET A 1 22.29 5.40 8.30
N ASN A 2 21.48 6.06 7.47
CA ASN A 2 20.91 5.39 6.30
C ASN A 2 22.05 5.16 5.32
N GLU A 3 22.46 3.94 5.13
CA GLU A 3 23.27 3.57 3.94
C GLU A 3 22.45 3.97 2.72
N THR A 4 22.88 5.00 2.03
CA THR A 4 22.31 5.37 0.75
C THR A 4 22.62 4.22 -0.21
N LYS A 5 21.64 3.33 -0.46
CA LYS A 5 21.75 2.27 -1.47
C LYS A 5 22.31 2.91 -2.74
N ALA A 6 23.42 2.39 -3.23
CA ALA A 6 24.02 2.89 -4.46
C ALA A 6 23.01 2.78 -5.60
N THR A 7 22.84 3.86 -6.36
CA THR A 7 21.93 3.89 -7.51
C THR A 7 22.51 3.02 -8.62
N THR A 8 21.79 1.96 -9.00
CA THR A 8 22.27 0.96 -9.95
C THR A 8 21.59 1.12 -11.29
N VAL A 9 22.41 1.26 -12.34
CA VAL A 9 21.97 1.42 -13.73
C VAL A 9 22.45 0.22 -14.54
N LEU A 10 21.54 -0.43 -15.27
CA LEU A 10 21.87 -1.45 -16.26
C LEU A 10 22.15 -0.76 -17.60
N VAL A 11 23.27 -1.04 -18.23
CA VAL A 11 23.63 -0.50 -19.55
C VAL A 11 23.81 -1.64 -20.52
N VAL A 12 23.06 -1.61 -21.63
CA VAL A 12 23.04 -2.67 -22.64
C VAL A 12 23.40 -2.09 -24.00
N ASP A 13 24.51 -2.52 -24.56
CA ASP A 13 24.96 -2.12 -25.90
C ASP A 13 25.89 -3.21 -26.47
N ASP A 14 25.73 -3.62 -27.70
CA ASP A 14 26.60 -4.63 -28.35
C ASP A 14 27.94 -4.06 -28.77
N ASP A 15 28.05 -2.73 -28.91
CA ASP A 15 29.32 -2.05 -29.16
C ASP A 15 30.08 -1.87 -27.80
N MET A 16 31.19 -2.62 -27.67
CA MET A 16 32.03 -2.57 -26.48
C MET A 16 32.58 -1.16 -26.18
N TYR A 17 32.91 -0.37 -27.22
CA TYR A 17 33.46 0.99 -27.01
C TYR A 17 32.41 1.96 -26.48
N VAL A 18 31.16 1.85 -26.96
CA VAL A 18 30.03 2.63 -26.44
C VAL A 18 29.76 2.21 -25.01
N LEU A 19 29.71 0.91 -24.75
CA LEU A 19 29.46 0.35 -23.44
C LEU A 19 30.48 0.84 -22.39
N GLU A 20 31.78 0.70 -22.69
CA GLU A 20 32.86 1.17 -21.80
C GLU A 20 32.82 2.67 -21.57
N SER A 21 32.54 3.47 -22.61
CA SER A 21 32.43 4.92 -22.49
C SER A 21 31.27 5.35 -21.58
N VAL A 22 30.12 4.72 -21.75
CA VAL A 22 28.92 4.99 -20.91
C VAL A 22 29.17 4.55 -19.48
N VAL A 23 29.73 3.37 -19.24
CA VAL A 23 30.09 2.87 -17.91
C VAL A 23 31.04 3.82 -17.19
N ALA A 24 32.12 4.24 -17.88
CA ALA A 24 33.08 5.18 -17.31
C ALA A 24 32.42 6.51 -16.91
N LEU A 25 31.59 7.06 -17.82
CA LEU A 25 30.85 8.30 -17.55
C LEU A 25 29.94 8.17 -16.34
N LEU A 26 29.05 7.18 -16.30
CA LEU A 26 28.08 7.03 -15.21
C LEU A 26 28.77 6.73 -13.87
N THR A 27 29.84 5.92 -13.90
CA THR A 27 30.62 5.63 -12.68
C THR A 27 31.29 6.90 -12.13
N GLN A 28 31.81 7.77 -13.00
CA GLN A 28 32.38 9.06 -12.58
C GLN A 28 31.35 9.94 -11.86
N PHE A 29 30.08 9.83 -12.20
CA PHE A 29 28.98 10.56 -11.56
C PHE A 29 28.31 9.80 -10.39
N GLY A 30 28.93 8.73 -9.91
CA GLY A 30 28.54 8.02 -8.68
C GLY A 30 27.44 6.97 -8.85
N TYR A 31 27.14 6.55 -10.08
CA TYR A 31 26.25 5.42 -10.33
C TYR A 31 27.01 4.09 -10.23
N SER A 32 26.34 3.09 -9.68
CA SER A 32 26.76 1.69 -9.82
C SER A 32 26.26 1.19 -11.18
N VAL A 33 27.15 0.73 -12.06
CA VAL A 33 26.79 0.36 -13.43
C VAL A 33 27.04 -1.12 -13.65
N ILE A 34 26.05 -1.81 -14.20
CA ILE A 34 26.17 -3.20 -14.62
C ILE A 34 26.10 -3.23 -16.16
N PRO A 35 27.21 -3.51 -16.85
CA PRO A 35 27.23 -3.60 -18.31
C PRO A 35 26.71 -4.95 -18.80
N CYS A 36 26.04 -4.93 -19.96
CA CYS A 36 25.58 -6.10 -20.71
C CYS A 36 25.82 -5.92 -22.19
N HIS A 37 26.20 -6.99 -22.88
CA HIS A 37 26.50 -6.96 -24.30
C HIS A 37 25.30 -7.31 -25.20
N ASN A 38 24.20 -7.74 -24.64
CA ASN A 38 22.97 -8.10 -25.36
C ASN A 38 21.78 -8.16 -24.41
N GLY A 39 20.56 -8.28 -24.98
CA GLY A 39 19.31 -8.33 -24.21
C GLY A 39 19.17 -9.56 -23.33
N GLU A 40 19.70 -10.72 -23.74
CA GLU A 40 19.60 -11.97 -22.94
C GLU A 40 20.43 -11.86 -21.64
N ASP A 41 21.67 -11.35 -21.73
CA ASP A 41 22.53 -11.09 -20.58
C ASP A 41 21.86 -10.07 -19.63
N ALA A 42 21.22 -9.04 -20.19
CA ALA A 42 20.46 -8.07 -19.42
C ALA A 42 19.32 -8.72 -18.62
N LEU A 43 18.51 -9.55 -19.25
CA LEU A 43 17.41 -10.28 -18.60
C LEU A 43 17.91 -11.24 -17.52
N GLN A 44 19.03 -11.93 -17.77
CA GLN A 44 19.62 -12.80 -16.76
C GLN A 44 20.09 -12.02 -15.52
N LYS A 45 20.73 -10.85 -15.70
CA LYS A 45 21.18 -10.01 -14.57
C LYS A 45 20.01 -9.39 -13.80
N MET A 46 18.90 -9.13 -14.47
CA MET A 46 17.67 -8.63 -13.82
C MET A 46 17.02 -9.65 -12.87
N GLN A 47 17.29 -10.94 -13.02
CA GLN A 47 16.77 -11.96 -12.08
C GLN A 47 17.43 -11.89 -10.69
N SER A 48 18.65 -11.38 -10.61
CA SER A 48 19.46 -11.39 -9.38
C SER A 48 19.78 -9.99 -8.84
N ASN A 49 19.42 -8.94 -9.55
CA ASN A 49 19.74 -7.56 -9.17
C ASN A 49 18.52 -6.65 -9.35
N GLU A 50 18.45 -5.61 -8.53
CA GLU A 50 17.50 -4.52 -8.68
C GLU A 50 18.17 -3.34 -9.38
N PHE A 51 17.45 -2.71 -10.28
CA PHE A 51 17.94 -1.57 -11.05
C PHE A 51 17.05 -0.35 -10.88
N ASP A 52 17.67 0.82 -10.78
CA ASP A 52 16.96 2.10 -10.72
C ASP A 52 16.63 2.68 -12.10
N ALA A 53 17.40 2.32 -13.13
CA ALA A 53 17.15 2.66 -14.52
C ALA A 53 17.86 1.68 -15.45
N ILE A 54 17.37 1.57 -16.68
CA ILE A 54 17.98 0.77 -17.74
C ILE A 54 18.24 1.67 -18.94
N LEU A 55 19.45 1.61 -19.46
CA LEU A 55 19.86 2.27 -20.69
C LEU A 55 20.22 1.19 -21.73
N THR A 56 19.55 1.16 -22.87
CA THR A 56 19.78 0.13 -23.88
C THR A 56 19.87 0.72 -25.28
N ASP A 57 20.76 0.20 -26.10
CA ASP A 57 20.73 0.46 -27.54
C ASP A 57 19.49 -0.16 -28.17
N ILE A 58 18.97 0.46 -29.25
CA ILE A 58 17.84 -0.08 -30.00
C ILE A 58 18.26 -1.25 -30.87
N LYS A 59 19.39 -1.09 -31.58
CA LYS A 59 19.86 -2.09 -32.55
C LYS A 59 20.90 -3.00 -31.94
N MET A 60 20.47 -4.15 -31.48
CA MET A 60 21.37 -5.19 -30.99
C MET A 60 21.08 -6.51 -31.70
N PRO A 61 22.09 -7.39 -31.89
CA PRO A 61 21.89 -8.73 -32.42
C PRO A 61 20.98 -9.57 -31.48
N VAL A 62 20.25 -10.52 -32.05
CA VAL A 62 19.40 -11.50 -31.37
C VAL A 62 18.15 -10.89 -30.78
N MET A 63 18.28 -9.85 -29.95
CA MET A 63 17.18 -9.13 -29.28
C MET A 63 17.41 -7.63 -29.39
N SER A 64 16.48 -6.93 -30.00
CA SER A 64 16.51 -5.47 -30.08
C SER A 64 16.19 -4.82 -28.73
N GLY A 65 16.63 -3.57 -28.52
CA GLY A 65 16.29 -2.82 -27.29
C GLY A 65 14.78 -2.58 -27.12
N ILE A 66 14.00 -2.61 -28.19
CA ILE A 66 12.54 -2.50 -28.14
C ILE A 66 11.91 -3.81 -27.64
N GLU A 67 12.38 -4.95 -28.11
CA GLU A 67 11.92 -6.26 -27.59
C GLU A 67 12.31 -6.41 -26.12
N LEU A 68 13.52 -5.99 -25.75
CA LEU A 68 13.97 -5.95 -24.36
C LEU A 68 13.07 -5.05 -23.51
N LEU A 69 12.72 -3.85 -23.98
CA LEU A 69 11.79 -2.93 -23.31
C LEU A 69 10.44 -3.61 -23.04
N GLU A 70 9.86 -4.26 -24.05
CA GLU A 70 8.55 -4.93 -23.89
C GLU A 70 8.60 -6.03 -22.82
N ILE A 71 9.66 -6.83 -22.81
CA ILE A 71 9.85 -7.87 -21.79
C ILE A 71 10.00 -7.24 -20.40
N ILE A 72 10.86 -6.22 -20.28
CA ILE A 72 11.07 -5.51 -19.00
C ILE A 72 9.75 -4.89 -18.50
N HIS A 73 9.03 -4.22 -19.39
CA HIS A 73 7.76 -3.56 -19.04
C HIS A 73 6.71 -4.57 -18.55
N ASN A 74 6.66 -5.76 -19.12
CA ASN A 74 5.78 -6.84 -18.66
C ASN A 74 6.21 -7.44 -17.31
N MET A 75 7.52 -7.49 -17.02
CA MET A 75 8.04 -8.00 -15.73
C MET A 75 7.94 -6.95 -14.62
N ASN A 76 8.32 -5.73 -14.92
CA ASN A 76 8.32 -4.61 -13.97
C ASN A 76 8.13 -3.28 -14.69
N PRO A 77 6.88 -2.80 -14.83
CA PRO A 77 6.55 -1.58 -15.58
C PRO A 77 7.08 -0.29 -14.94
N ASP A 78 7.58 -0.35 -13.71
CA ASP A 78 8.05 0.83 -12.99
C ASP A 78 9.50 1.18 -13.31
N ILE A 79 10.30 0.22 -13.80
CA ILE A 79 11.71 0.47 -14.13
C ILE A 79 11.78 1.33 -15.39
N PRO A 80 12.33 2.54 -15.33
CA PRO A 80 12.48 3.39 -16.51
C PRO A 80 13.51 2.80 -17.46
N VAL A 81 13.09 2.54 -18.69
CA VAL A 81 13.95 2.11 -19.79
C VAL A 81 14.18 3.29 -20.72
N ILE A 82 15.44 3.65 -20.89
CA ILE A 82 15.90 4.74 -21.77
C ILE A 82 16.60 4.10 -22.97
N LEU A 83 16.19 4.49 -24.16
CA LEU A 83 16.71 3.93 -25.40
C LEU A 83 17.79 4.81 -26.03
N MET A 84 18.84 4.22 -26.53
CA MET A 84 19.82 4.90 -27.38
C MET A 84 19.53 4.57 -28.85
N THR A 85 19.50 5.56 -29.71
CA THR A 85 19.16 5.40 -31.13
C THR A 85 20.05 6.22 -32.04
N ALA A 86 20.31 5.74 -33.25
CA ALA A 86 20.92 6.55 -34.30
C ALA A 86 19.87 7.52 -34.91
N TYR A 87 20.31 8.66 -35.44
CA TYR A 87 19.46 9.71 -36.00
C TYR A 87 18.45 9.23 -37.06
N ALA A 88 18.82 8.21 -37.84
CA ALA A 88 17.95 7.63 -38.88
C ALA A 88 16.77 6.79 -38.34
N GLU A 89 16.64 6.66 -37.02
CA GLU A 89 15.66 5.75 -36.35
C GLU A 89 14.61 6.52 -35.52
N LEU A 90 14.39 7.79 -35.83
CA LEU A 90 13.49 8.64 -35.06
C LEU A 90 12.08 8.08 -35.02
N ASP A 91 11.58 7.50 -36.10
CA ASP A 91 10.25 6.87 -36.16
C ASP A 91 10.16 5.67 -35.19
N ILE A 92 11.24 4.91 -35.08
CA ILE A 92 11.36 3.77 -34.16
C ILE A 92 11.36 4.26 -32.69
N ALA A 93 12.05 5.37 -32.41
CA ALA A 93 12.06 5.98 -31.07
C ALA A 93 10.66 6.47 -30.66
N VAL A 94 9.89 7.05 -31.56
CA VAL A 94 8.50 7.46 -31.33
C VAL A 94 7.61 6.24 -31.07
N GLU A 95 7.80 5.15 -31.78
CA GLU A 95 7.10 3.89 -31.53
C GLU A 95 7.45 3.32 -30.15
N ALA A 96 8.71 3.37 -29.76
CA ALA A 96 9.19 2.89 -28.48
C ALA A 96 8.58 3.66 -27.29
N ILE A 97 8.41 4.99 -27.41
CA ILE A 97 7.68 5.77 -26.38
C ILE A 97 6.24 5.28 -26.27
N LYS A 98 5.56 4.96 -27.36
CA LYS A 98 4.20 4.38 -27.32
C LYS A 98 4.17 2.99 -26.65
N LYS A 99 5.28 2.26 -26.69
CA LYS A 99 5.45 0.96 -26.04
C LYS A 99 5.93 1.06 -24.57
N GLY A 100 6.07 2.28 -24.04
CA GLY A 100 6.37 2.52 -22.61
C GLY A 100 7.84 2.85 -22.33
N ALA A 101 8.67 3.18 -23.34
CA ALA A 101 9.98 3.72 -23.08
C ALA A 101 9.86 5.04 -22.28
N PHE A 102 10.70 5.17 -21.27
CA PHE A 102 10.70 6.35 -20.41
C PHE A 102 11.26 7.59 -21.13
N ASP A 103 12.31 7.40 -21.92
CA ASP A 103 12.95 8.45 -22.70
C ASP A 103 13.82 7.82 -23.80
N PHE A 104 14.37 8.64 -24.69
CA PHE A 104 15.35 8.19 -25.66
C PHE A 104 16.49 9.20 -25.87
N ILE A 105 17.66 8.73 -26.32
CA ILE A 105 18.87 9.51 -26.55
C ILE A 105 19.35 9.24 -27.94
N ILE A 106 19.52 10.31 -28.71
CA ILE A 106 20.00 10.21 -30.12
C ILE A 106 21.54 10.21 -30.15
N LYS A 107 22.15 9.19 -30.73
CA LYS A 107 23.59 9.12 -30.98
C LYS A 107 23.95 9.95 -32.22
N PRO A 108 25.06 10.74 -32.24
CA PRO A 108 25.97 11.00 -31.12
C PRO A 108 25.39 11.99 -30.11
N TYR A 109 25.51 11.70 -28.83
CA TYR A 109 24.98 12.50 -27.75
C TYR A 109 26.08 13.24 -26.96
N LYS A 110 25.69 14.36 -26.35
CA LYS A 110 26.54 15.01 -25.34
C LYS A 110 26.40 14.28 -23.99
N PRO A 111 27.48 14.09 -23.22
CA PRO A 111 27.44 13.46 -21.90
C PRO A 111 26.36 14.02 -20.98
N THR A 112 26.14 15.33 -21.04
CA THR A 112 25.11 16.01 -20.21
C THR A 112 23.69 15.54 -20.49
N TYR A 113 23.36 15.19 -21.74
CA TYR A 113 22.02 14.69 -22.09
C TYR A 113 21.80 13.27 -21.58
N LEU A 114 22.81 12.41 -21.65
CA LEU A 114 22.76 11.06 -21.12
C LEU A 114 22.58 11.09 -19.60
N LEU A 115 23.39 11.88 -18.91
CA LEU A 115 23.29 12.04 -17.47
C LEU A 115 21.92 12.56 -17.03
N HIS A 116 21.40 13.57 -17.74
CA HIS A 116 20.08 14.12 -17.42
C HIS A 116 18.95 13.09 -17.61
N ALA A 117 18.99 12.31 -18.69
CA ALA A 117 17.99 11.26 -18.93
C ALA A 117 18.03 10.18 -17.84
N ILE A 118 19.25 9.73 -17.45
CA ILE A 118 19.42 8.76 -16.35
C ILE A 118 18.92 9.34 -15.02
N GLU A 119 19.32 10.56 -14.67
CA GLU A 119 18.89 11.22 -13.43
C GLU A 119 17.37 11.33 -13.35
N LYS A 120 16.72 11.73 -14.44
CA LYS A 120 15.26 11.83 -14.56
C LYS A 120 14.61 10.46 -14.38
N GLY A 121 15.13 9.40 -15.01
CA GLY A 121 14.64 8.05 -14.86
C GLY A 121 14.77 7.54 -13.42
N VAL A 122 15.95 7.66 -12.82
CA VAL A 122 16.20 7.28 -11.42
C VAL A 122 15.28 7.99 -10.46
N LYS A 123 15.10 9.31 -10.65
CA LYS A 123 14.17 10.10 -9.82
C LYS A 123 12.74 9.61 -9.95
N TYR A 124 12.30 9.31 -11.18
CA TYR A 124 10.97 8.76 -11.44
C TYR A 124 10.78 7.42 -10.70
N ASN A 125 11.71 6.47 -10.86
CA ASN A 125 11.65 5.18 -10.18
C ASN A 125 11.56 5.33 -8.66
N ARG A 126 12.39 6.20 -8.06
CA ARG A 126 12.35 6.49 -6.62
C ARG A 126 10.99 7.02 -6.15
N LEU A 127 10.37 7.91 -6.93
CA LEU A 127 9.03 8.42 -6.62
C LEU A 127 7.97 7.32 -6.64
N ILE A 128 8.00 6.44 -7.64
CA ILE A 128 7.09 5.29 -7.73
C ILE A 128 7.28 4.34 -6.53
N GLN A 129 8.53 4.02 -6.17
CA GLN A 129 8.83 3.16 -5.03
C GLN A 129 8.39 3.81 -3.70
N MET A 130 8.59 5.11 -3.54
CA MET A 130 8.10 5.87 -2.38
C MET A 130 6.57 5.82 -2.29
N GLU A 131 5.87 6.02 -3.40
CA GLU A 131 4.40 5.95 -3.45
C GLU A 131 3.89 4.56 -3.06
N LYS A 132 4.49 3.49 -3.59
CA LYS A 132 4.14 2.11 -3.24
C LYS A 132 4.34 1.82 -1.76
N ASN A 133 5.49 2.20 -1.22
CA ASN A 133 5.80 2.03 0.20
C ASN A 133 4.82 2.82 1.08
N TYR A 134 4.50 4.06 0.71
CA TYR A 134 3.53 4.88 1.44
C TYR A 134 2.13 4.25 1.44
N LYS A 135 1.66 3.77 0.28
CA LYS A 135 0.38 3.05 0.17
C LYS A 135 0.33 1.80 1.05
N PHE A 136 1.44 1.04 1.09
CA PHE A 136 1.55 -0.14 1.93
C PHE A 136 1.48 0.22 3.42
N MET A 137 2.27 1.22 3.86
CA MET A 137 2.26 1.70 5.24
C MET A 137 0.90 2.26 5.66
N LEU A 138 0.24 3.00 4.76
CA LEU A 138 -1.10 3.55 5.02
C LEU A 138 -2.14 2.43 5.21
N LYS A 139 -2.09 1.39 4.37
CA LYS A 139 -2.98 0.23 4.49
C LYS A 139 -2.81 -0.47 5.84
N ASP A 140 -1.57 -0.74 6.24
CA ASP A 140 -1.25 -1.37 7.52
C ASP A 140 -1.74 -0.51 8.71
N MET A 141 -1.52 0.80 8.64
CA MET A 141 -1.99 1.75 9.65
C MET A 141 -3.53 1.77 9.75
N VAL A 142 -4.24 1.77 8.63
CA VAL A 142 -5.71 1.71 8.60
C VAL A 142 -6.20 0.42 9.22
N GLU A 143 -5.64 -0.74 8.85
CA GLU A 143 -6.02 -2.03 9.44
C GLU A 143 -5.80 -2.05 10.96
N LYS A 144 -4.65 -1.56 11.42
CA LYS A 144 -4.34 -1.47 12.84
C LYS A 144 -5.32 -0.56 13.58
N LYS A 145 -5.59 0.64 13.05
CA LYS A 145 -6.52 1.60 13.65
C LYS A 145 -7.96 1.08 13.68
N THR A 146 -8.36 0.35 12.65
CA THR A 146 -9.70 -0.27 12.61
C THR A 146 -9.85 -1.33 13.72
N ARG A 147 -8.82 -2.15 13.95
CA ARG A 147 -8.82 -3.13 15.05
C ARG A 147 -8.85 -2.43 16.41
N GLU A 148 -7.96 -1.46 16.64
CA GLU A 148 -7.93 -0.69 17.90
C GLU A 148 -9.29 -0.04 18.18
N LEU A 149 -9.97 0.51 17.17
CA LEU A 149 -11.30 1.11 17.30
C LEU A 149 -12.37 0.07 17.65
N ALA A 150 -12.34 -1.10 16.98
CA ALA A 150 -13.27 -2.19 17.27
C ALA A 150 -13.14 -2.69 18.72
N ASP A 151 -11.90 -2.87 19.19
CA ASP A 151 -11.62 -3.28 20.57
C ASP A 151 -12.08 -2.22 21.57
N ALA A 152 -11.84 -0.94 21.30
CA ALA A 152 -12.29 0.16 22.14
C ALA A 152 -13.83 0.24 22.20
N LEU A 153 -14.53 0.07 21.09
CA LEU A 153 -15.99 0.03 21.05
C LEU A 153 -16.55 -1.15 21.85
N MET A 154 -15.94 -2.32 21.74
CA MET A 154 -16.34 -3.50 22.54
C MET A 154 -16.14 -3.24 24.04
N MET A 155 -15.01 -2.63 24.42
CA MET A 155 -14.75 -2.27 25.80
C MET A 155 -15.76 -1.24 26.35
N VAL A 156 -16.09 -0.21 25.56
CA VAL A 156 -17.12 0.80 25.94
C VAL A 156 -18.48 0.12 26.12
N LYS A 157 -18.88 -0.77 25.21
CA LYS A 157 -20.12 -1.54 25.32
C LYS A 157 -20.15 -2.37 26.60
N ASP A 158 -19.07 -3.10 26.90
CA ASP A 158 -18.98 -3.93 28.13
C ASP A 158 -19.04 -3.09 29.41
N ILE A 159 -18.33 -1.97 29.46
CA ILE A 159 -18.38 -1.03 30.61
C ILE A 159 -19.79 -0.47 30.76
N SER A 160 -20.44 -0.08 29.66
CA SER A 160 -21.80 0.47 29.71
C SER A 160 -22.81 -0.55 30.29
N ILE A 161 -22.70 -1.81 29.84
CA ILE A 161 -23.52 -2.91 30.36
C ILE A 161 -23.30 -3.05 31.88
N LYS A 162 -22.05 -3.13 32.33
CA LYS A 162 -21.70 -3.29 33.76
C LYS A 162 -22.17 -2.12 34.61
N VAL A 163 -22.11 -0.90 34.11
CA VAL A 163 -22.61 0.30 34.80
C VAL A 163 -24.12 0.20 34.97
N ILE A 164 -24.84 -0.18 33.93
CA ILE A 164 -26.31 -0.33 33.97
C ILE A 164 -26.71 -1.45 34.93
N GLU A 165 -26.08 -2.63 34.87
CA GLU A 165 -26.32 -3.72 35.79
C GLU A 165 -26.14 -3.29 37.26
N ARG A 166 -25.08 -2.53 37.55
CA ARG A 166 -24.86 -2.01 38.94
C ARG A 166 -25.89 -0.99 39.37
N LEU A 167 -26.26 -0.04 38.48
CA LEU A 167 -27.26 0.96 38.79
C LEU A 167 -28.63 0.32 39.04
N THR A 168 -28.98 -0.68 38.23
CA THR A 168 -30.24 -1.39 38.33
C THR A 168 -30.25 -2.25 39.60
N ALA A 169 -29.14 -2.92 39.96
CA ALA A 169 -29.02 -3.66 41.20
C ALA A 169 -29.20 -2.74 42.46
N VAL A 170 -28.72 -1.49 42.40
CA VAL A 170 -28.93 -0.50 43.48
C VAL A 170 -30.40 -0.09 43.57
N ALA A 171 -31.11 0.04 42.44
CA ALA A 171 -32.55 0.32 42.43
C ALA A 171 -33.37 -0.80 43.06
N GLU A 172 -33.03 -2.08 42.78
CA GLU A 172 -33.70 -3.26 43.34
C GLU A 172 -33.43 -3.48 44.84
N PHE A 173 -32.29 -2.99 45.36
CA PHE A 173 -32.00 -3.14 46.79
C PHE A 173 -33.07 -2.48 47.68
N ARG A 174 -33.90 -1.61 47.09
CA ARG A 174 -35.06 -0.98 47.73
C ARG A 174 -36.37 -1.77 47.58
N ASP A 175 -36.38 -2.77 46.72
CA ASP A 175 -37.54 -3.63 46.48
C ASP A 175 -37.20 -5.08 46.87
N THR A 176 -38.16 -5.88 47.26
CA THR A 176 -37.96 -7.26 47.74
C THR A 176 -37.58 -8.26 46.65
N ASP A 177 -37.43 -7.81 45.39
CA ASP A 177 -37.09 -8.66 44.28
C ASP A 177 -35.57 -8.85 44.11
N THR A 178 -35.17 -10.07 43.76
CA THR A 178 -33.78 -10.48 43.70
C THR A 178 -33.15 -10.17 42.33
N GLY A 179 -31.86 -9.89 42.29
CA GLY A 179 -31.07 -9.54 41.04
C GLY A 179 -31.21 -10.49 39.85
N SER A 180 -31.86 -11.65 40.03
CA SER A 180 -32.24 -12.56 38.96
C SER A 180 -33.45 -12.07 38.13
N HIS A 181 -34.24 -11.12 38.64
CA HIS A 181 -35.40 -10.54 37.97
C HIS A 181 -34.98 -9.68 36.76
N ILE A 182 -34.01 -8.81 36.92
CA ILE A 182 -33.48 -7.90 35.89
C ILE A 182 -32.97 -8.67 34.69
N ALA A 183 -32.12 -9.68 34.93
CA ALA A 183 -31.55 -10.48 33.84
C ALA A 183 -32.66 -11.20 33.04
N ARG A 184 -33.74 -11.67 33.73
CA ARG A 184 -34.88 -12.30 33.05
C ARG A 184 -35.66 -11.32 32.18
N ILE A 185 -35.88 -10.08 32.63
CA ILE A 185 -36.63 -9.06 31.88
C ILE A 185 -35.91 -8.78 30.52
N GLY A 186 -34.61 -8.52 30.56
CA GLY A 186 -33.83 -8.34 29.32
C GLY A 186 -33.92 -9.52 28.34
N LEU A 187 -33.81 -10.77 28.87
CA LEU A 187 -33.96 -11.97 28.08
C LEU A 187 -35.37 -12.15 27.50
N TYR A 188 -36.41 -11.87 28.25
CA TYR A 188 -37.78 -11.96 27.77
C TYR A 188 -38.06 -10.89 26.72
N ALA A 189 -37.61 -9.64 26.90
CA ALA A 189 -37.75 -8.58 25.94
C ALA A 189 -37.05 -8.94 24.61
N SER A 190 -35.83 -9.48 24.69
CA SER A 190 -35.07 -9.98 23.51
C SER A 190 -35.88 -11.06 22.78
N LYS A 191 -36.34 -12.09 23.49
CA LYS A 191 -37.08 -13.22 22.91
C LYS A 191 -38.39 -12.78 22.25
N ILE A 192 -39.12 -11.85 22.86
CA ILE A 192 -40.35 -11.30 22.30
C ILE A 192 -40.02 -10.51 21.00
N ALA A 193 -39.01 -9.64 21.04
CA ALA A 193 -38.60 -8.84 19.90
C ALA A 193 -38.11 -9.71 18.72
N GLU A 194 -37.31 -10.75 18.99
CA GLU A 194 -36.89 -11.75 18.00
C GLU A 194 -38.12 -12.47 17.38
N HIS A 195 -39.08 -12.89 18.21
CA HIS A 195 -40.28 -13.58 17.73
C HIS A 195 -41.17 -12.69 16.85
N LEU A 196 -41.21 -11.38 17.17
CA LEU A 196 -41.89 -10.37 16.35
C LEU A 196 -41.15 -9.99 15.08
N ASN A 197 -39.98 -10.58 14.81
CA ASN A 197 -39.10 -10.29 13.68
C ASN A 197 -38.70 -8.79 13.59
N LEU A 198 -38.48 -8.15 14.72
CA LEU A 198 -37.97 -6.79 14.78
C LEU A 198 -36.48 -6.76 14.35
N ASP A 199 -36.03 -5.60 13.89
CA ASP A 199 -34.64 -5.45 13.44
C ASP A 199 -33.63 -5.72 14.56
N LYS A 200 -32.40 -6.07 14.20
CA LYS A 200 -31.36 -6.45 15.17
C LYS A 200 -31.00 -5.30 16.11
N ASP A 201 -30.99 -4.08 15.61
CA ASP A 201 -30.65 -2.91 16.42
C ASP A 201 -31.74 -2.66 17.47
N PHE A 202 -33.01 -2.86 17.11
CA PHE A 202 -34.10 -2.81 18.05
C PHE A 202 -34.00 -3.91 19.13
N VAL A 203 -33.72 -5.16 18.71
CA VAL A 203 -33.56 -6.29 19.64
C VAL A 203 -32.41 -6.03 20.61
N GLU A 204 -31.27 -5.55 20.14
CA GLU A 204 -30.15 -5.17 21.02
C GLU A 204 -30.55 -4.05 22.00
N ASN A 205 -31.17 -2.98 21.48
CA ASN A 205 -31.53 -1.82 22.28
C ASN A 205 -32.59 -2.17 23.36
N ILE A 206 -33.63 -2.96 23.04
CA ILE A 206 -34.67 -3.34 24.01
C ILE A 206 -34.11 -4.30 25.05
N THR A 207 -33.24 -5.23 24.66
CA THR A 207 -32.56 -6.14 25.60
C THR A 207 -31.76 -5.36 26.64
N PHE A 208 -31.13 -4.28 26.20
CA PHE A 208 -30.31 -3.42 27.04
C PHE A 208 -31.11 -2.44 27.87
N ALA A 209 -32.20 -1.89 27.35
CA ALA A 209 -33.00 -0.88 28.00
C ALA A 209 -34.03 -1.46 29.01
N SER A 210 -34.59 -2.64 28.74
CA SER A 210 -35.61 -3.27 29.56
C SER A 210 -35.20 -3.46 31.04
N PRO A 211 -33.96 -3.86 31.35
CA PRO A 211 -33.49 -3.93 32.75
C PRO A 211 -33.56 -2.61 33.52
N MET A 212 -33.56 -1.48 32.82
CA MET A 212 -33.59 -0.15 33.48
C MET A 212 -35.00 0.39 33.79
N HIS A 213 -36.07 -0.39 33.52
CA HIS A 213 -37.45 0.08 33.63
C HIS A 213 -37.79 0.68 35.00
N ASP A 214 -37.15 0.22 36.06
CA ASP A 214 -37.39 0.61 37.45
C ASP A 214 -36.31 1.55 38.05
N ILE A 215 -35.34 2.02 37.25
CA ILE A 215 -34.23 2.86 37.76
C ILE A 215 -34.72 4.15 38.42
N GLY A 216 -35.91 4.64 38.05
CA GLY A 216 -36.56 5.80 38.65
C GLY A 216 -36.91 5.63 40.12
N LYS A 217 -37.04 4.40 40.63
CA LYS A 217 -37.31 4.11 42.03
C LYS A 217 -36.22 4.66 42.97
N ILE A 218 -34.99 4.84 42.48
CA ILE A 218 -33.89 5.42 43.27
C ILE A 218 -34.26 6.81 43.82
N GLY A 219 -35.04 7.60 43.09
CA GLY A 219 -35.45 8.96 43.47
C GLY A 219 -36.73 9.06 44.26
N ILE A 220 -37.42 7.95 44.52
CA ILE A 220 -38.70 7.93 45.24
C ILE A 220 -38.46 7.68 46.75
N PRO A 221 -39.06 8.47 47.67
CA PRO A 221 -38.96 8.24 49.09
C PRO A 221 -39.56 6.89 49.51
N ASP A 222 -38.95 6.20 50.52
CA ASP A 222 -39.36 4.85 50.95
C ASP A 222 -40.78 4.75 51.47
N ASN A 223 -41.40 5.87 51.89
CA ASN A 223 -42.80 5.90 52.36
C ASN A 223 -43.82 5.93 51.21
N ILE A 224 -43.37 5.94 49.95
CA ILE A 224 -44.22 5.93 48.76
C ILE A 224 -44.08 4.60 48.00
N LEU A 225 -42.93 3.96 48.12
CA LEU A 225 -42.65 2.61 47.57
C LEU A 225 -43.26 1.56 48.52
#